data_472607af0ff248644458517b949c4db7
#
_entry.id   472607af0ff248644458517b949c4db7
#
_cell.length_a   1.000
_cell.length_b   1.000
_cell.length_c   1.000
_cell.angle_alpha   90.00
_cell.angle_beta   90.00
_cell.angle_gamma   90.00
#
_symmetry.space_group_name_H-M   'P 1'
#
loop_
_entity.id
_entity.type
_entity.pdbx_description
1 polymer ?
#
loop_
_entity_poly.entity_id
_entity_poly.type
_entity_poly.pdbx_seq_one_letter_code
_entity_poly.pdbx_strand_id
1 'polypeptide(L)'
;PRYARLFELNQRDYKGWARGLKQCGYATNPQYANKLIQIIELYKLFDNDKAKRYDRFMATHSGTDQPVNAQGILHPIQKFNDNYYLIAREGDTFKTLGKEVEISWRKLARYNERDKHTVLHKGDIIYLKKKRKKAPKQYKKRPHIVQPGESMYTISQRYGIRIKYLYKMNKLDPCYQVNVGDRQRE
;
A
#
# COMPACT_ATOMS: atom_id res chain seq x y z
N PRO A 1 -35.76 -9.26 -8.88
CA PRO A 1 -35.50 -8.90 -7.49
C PRO A 1 -35.59 -7.37 -7.31
N ARG A 2 -36.18 -6.91 -6.19
CA ARG A 2 -36.51 -5.49 -5.93
C ARG A 2 -35.35 -4.51 -6.08
N TYR A 3 -34.11 -4.96 -5.81
CA TYR A 3 -32.90 -4.15 -5.83
C TYR A 3 -32.00 -4.42 -7.06
N ALA A 4 -32.40 -5.27 -8.00
CA ALA A 4 -31.53 -5.69 -9.12
C ALA A 4 -30.94 -4.52 -9.89
N ARG A 5 -31.76 -3.49 -10.20
CA ARG A 5 -31.32 -2.28 -10.93
C ARG A 5 -30.23 -1.46 -10.22
N LEU A 6 -30.04 -1.64 -8.90
CA LEU A 6 -29.00 -0.92 -8.18
C LEU A 6 -27.61 -1.44 -8.54
N PHE A 7 -27.50 -2.71 -8.90
CA PHE A 7 -26.24 -3.33 -9.30
C PHE A 7 -25.75 -2.93 -10.69
N GLU A 8 -26.61 -2.25 -11.46
CA GLU A 8 -26.22 -1.63 -12.74
C GLU A 8 -25.54 -0.27 -12.53
N LEU A 9 -25.71 0.33 -11.34
CA LEU A 9 -25.06 1.60 -10.99
C LEU A 9 -23.56 1.39 -10.74
N ASN A 10 -22.78 2.42 -11.08
CA ASN A 10 -21.36 2.43 -10.70
C ASN A 10 -21.24 2.34 -9.18
N GLN A 11 -20.40 1.45 -8.68
CA GLN A 11 -20.16 1.23 -7.23
C GLN A 11 -19.73 2.50 -6.48
N ARG A 12 -19.17 3.50 -7.20
CA ARG A 12 -18.75 4.79 -6.64
C ARG A 12 -19.82 5.87 -6.69
N ASP A 13 -20.94 5.60 -7.35
CA ASP A 13 -22.07 6.54 -7.41
C ASP A 13 -22.95 6.40 -6.17
N TYR A 14 -22.40 6.81 -5.01
CA TYR A 14 -23.13 6.77 -3.74
C TYR A 14 -24.44 7.58 -3.77
N LYS A 15 -24.50 8.64 -4.62
CA LYS A 15 -25.74 9.45 -4.79
C LYS A 15 -26.81 8.66 -5.52
N GLY A 16 -26.43 7.99 -6.60
CA GLY A 16 -27.30 7.08 -7.33
C GLY A 16 -27.79 5.93 -6.45
N TRP A 17 -26.90 5.31 -5.67
CA TRP A 17 -27.23 4.27 -4.72
C TRP A 17 -28.22 4.73 -3.64
N ALA A 18 -27.98 5.90 -3.00
CA ALA A 18 -28.86 6.46 -1.98
C ALA A 18 -30.26 6.72 -2.50
N ARG A 19 -30.37 7.32 -3.69
CA ARG A 19 -31.65 7.59 -4.37
C ARG A 19 -32.34 6.30 -4.80
N GLY A 20 -31.61 5.37 -5.37
CA GLY A 20 -32.10 4.08 -5.81
C GLY A 20 -32.65 3.22 -4.65
N LEU A 21 -31.96 3.19 -3.50
CA LEU A 21 -32.46 2.55 -2.29
C LEU A 21 -33.82 3.13 -1.86
N LYS A 22 -33.94 4.47 -1.87
CA LYS A 22 -35.21 5.14 -1.57
C LYS A 22 -36.32 4.74 -2.55
N GLN A 23 -36.02 4.75 -3.86
CA GLN A 23 -36.97 4.34 -4.90
C GLN A 23 -37.38 2.86 -4.80
N CYS A 24 -36.48 1.99 -4.34
CA CYS A 24 -36.79 0.59 -4.04
C CYS A 24 -37.57 0.41 -2.73
N GLY A 25 -37.94 1.51 -2.04
CA GLY A 25 -38.73 1.45 -0.79
C GLY A 25 -37.95 0.90 0.40
N TYR A 26 -36.59 1.05 0.42
CA TYR A 26 -35.76 0.64 1.56
C TYR A 26 -36.14 1.41 2.84
N ALA A 27 -36.53 2.69 2.69
CA ALA A 27 -36.91 3.54 3.81
C ALA A 27 -38.22 4.30 3.50
N THR A 28 -39.09 4.43 4.49
CA THR A 28 -40.35 5.19 4.41
C THR A 28 -40.12 6.71 4.46
N ASN A 29 -39.05 7.16 5.15
CA ASN A 29 -38.73 8.58 5.30
C ASN A 29 -38.41 9.23 3.93
N PRO A 30 -39.17 10.30 3.53
CA PRO A 30 -38.92 11.01 2.26
C PRO A 30 -37.50 11.58 2.17
N GLN A 31 -36.92 12.00 3.29
CA GLN A 31 -35.58 12.62 3.35
C GLN A 31 -34.43 11.60 3.45
N TYR A 32 -34.72 10.28 3.40
CA TYR A 32 -33.70 9.23 3.62
C TYR A 32 -32.51 9.39 2.70
N ALA A 33 -32.73 9.53 1.39
CA ALA A 33 -31.64 9.64 0.42
C ALA A 33 -30.75 10.88 0.69
N ASN A 34 -31.37 12.04 0.98
CA ASN A 34 -30.66 13.28 1.25
C ASN A 34 -29.85 13.20 2.54
N LYS A 35 -30.43 12.65 3.62
CA LYS A 35 -29.71 12.45 4.88
C LYS A 35 -28.54 11.48 4.73
N LEU A 36 -28.73 10.40 3.98
CA LEU A 36 -27.66 9.43 3.71
C LEU A 36 -26.53 10.08 2.91
N ILE A 37 -26.84 10.86 1.88
CA ILE A 37 -25.85 11.62 1.09
C ILE A 37 -25.10 12.61 1.98
N GLN A 38 -25.81 13.39 2.82
CA GLN A 38 -25.20 14.32 3.75
C GLN A 38 -24.22 13.65 4.72
N ILE A 39 -24.59 12.48 5.29
CA ILE A 39 -23.71 11.71 6.16
C ILE A 39 -22.47 11.23 5.40
N ILE A 40 -22.65 10.68 4.20
CA ILE A 40 -21.54 10.22 3.36
C ILE A 40 -20.58 11.39 3.03
N GLU A 41 -21.11 12.58 2.73
CA GLU A 41 -20.30 13.77 2.42
C GLU A 41 -19.63 14.37 3.67
N LEU A 42 -20.37 14.49 4.79
CA LEU A 42 -19.86 15.01 6.06
C LEU A 42 -18.65 14.21 6.57
N TYR A 43 -18.77 12.89 6.56
CA TYR A 43 -17.71 11.99 7.02
C TYR A 43 -16.76 11.57 5.89
N LYS A 44 -16.93 12.09 4.67
CA LYS A 44 -16.12 11.74 3.48
C LYS A 44 -16.02 10.23 3.24
N LEU A 45 -17.12 9.50 3.49
CA LEU A 45 -17.14 8.04 3.40
C LEU A 45 -16.81 7.52 1.99
N PHE A 46 -17.07 8.33 0.94
CA PHE A 46 -16.65 8.05 -0.43
C PHE A 46 -15.11 7.99 -0.59
N ASP A 47 -14.33 8.54 0.35
CA ASP A 47 -12.88 8.38 0.36
C ASP A 47 -12.47 6.96 0.78
N ASN A 48 -13.31 6.24 1.53
CA ASN A 48 -13.15 4.82 1.81
C ASN A 48 -13.38 3.95 0.57
N ASP A 49 -14.25 4.37 -0.36
CA ASP A 49 -14.41 3.70 -1.68
C ASP A 49 -13.22 3.98 -2.60
N LYS A 50 -12.54 5.11 -2.38
CA LYS A 50 -11.20 5.40 -2.93
C LYS A 50 -10.08 4.74 -2.11
N ALA A 51 -10.37 4.33 -0.88
CA ALA A 51 -9.51 3.42 -0.12
C ALA A 51 -9.45 2.13 -0.93
N LYS A 52 -8.43 2.06 -1.65
CA LYS A 52 -8.03 1.31 -2.80
C LYS A 52 -8.44 -0.15 -2.64
N ARG A 53 -8.87 -0.77 -3.73
CA ARG A 53 -8.81 -2.20 -4.07
C ARG A 53 -7.83 -3.01 -3.20
N TYR A 54 -6.77 -2.38 -2.82
CA TYR A 54 -5.68 -2.74 -1.96
C TYR A 54 -6.04 -2.88 -0.46
N ASP A 55 -6.77 -1.94 0.13
CA ASP A 55 -7.15 -2.04 1.55
C ASP A 55 -8.27 -3.09 1.74
N ARG A 56 -9.06 -3.33 0.68
CA ARG A 56 -10.03 -4.41 0.60
C ARG A 56 -9.33 -5.77 0.45
N PHE A 57 -8.34 -5.85 -0.42
CA PHE A 57 -7.46 -7.02 -0.55
C PHE A 57 -6.77 -7.32 0.79
N MET A 58 -6.28 -6.32 1.48
CA MET A 58 -5.64 -6.46 2.80
C MET A 58 -6.62 -6.91 3.87
N ALA A 59 -7.84 -6.37 3.92
CA ALA A 59 -8.86 -6.82 4.87
C ALA A 59 -9.24 -8.30 4.68
N THR A 60 -9.18 -8.79 3.42
CA THR A 60 -9.48 -10.19 3.10
C THR A 60 -8.29 -11.12 3.41
N HIS A 61 -7.05 -10.60 3.47
CA HIS A 61 -5.83 -11.40 3.60
C HIS A 61 -5.11 -11.22 4.96
N SER A 62 -5.67 -10.44 5.88
CA SER A 62 -5.13 -10.25 7.23
C SER A 62 -5.64 -11.26 8.27
N GLY A 63 -6.44 -12.25 7.86
CA GLY A 63 -6.88 -13.35 8.73
C GLY A 63 -5.73 -14.29 9.09
N THR A 64 -5.85 -14.97 10.22
CA THR A 64 -4.89 -15.95 10.75
C THR A 64 -4.73 -17.20 9.87
N ASP A 65 -5.67 -17.46 8.96
CA ASP A 65 -5.57 -18.51 7.96
C ASP A 65 -4.84 -17.95 6.73
N GLN A 66 -3.62 -18.45 6.49
CA GLN A 66 -2.84 -18.02 5.32
C GLN A 66 -3.61 -18.37 4.04
N PRO A 67 -4.03 -17.39 3.24
CA PRO A 67 -4.76 -17.68 2.03
C PRO A 67 -3.84 -18.43 1.06
N VAL A 68 -4.29 -19.59 0.62
CA VAL A 68 -3.64 -20.38 -0.45
C VAL A 68 -4.35 -20.09 -1.76
N ASN A 69 -3.61 -19.73 -2.79
CA ASN A 69 -4.13 -19.72 -4.14
C ASN A 69 -3.70 -21.02 -4.87
N ALA A 70 -4.16 -21.18 -6.12
CA ALA A 70 -3.81 -22.35 -6.97
C ALA A 70 -2.29 -22.52 -7.21
N GLN A 71 -1.46 -21.56 -6.79
CA GLN A 71 0.01 -21.54 -6.97
C GLN A 71 0.79 -21.66 -5.64
N GLY A 72 0.12 -21.80 -4.49
CA GLY A 72 0.74 -21.98 -3.20
C GLY A 72 0.39 -20.91 -2.15
N ILE A 73 1.12 -20.92 -1.03
CA ILE A 73 0.90 -20.01 0.09
C ILE A 73 1.27 -18.57 -0.30
N LEU A 74 0.33 -17.64 -0.19
CA LEU A 74 0.55 -16.23 -0.47
C LEU A 74 1.56 -15.60 0.50
N HIS A 75 2.18 -14.49 0.06
CA HIS A 75 3.07 -13.74 0.93
C HIS A 75 2.28 -13.02 2.02
N PRO A 76 2.69 -13.12 3.30
CA PRO A 76 2.11 -12.30 4.36
C PRO A 76 2.42 -10.83 4.08
N ILE A 77 1.39 -10.00 4.10
CA ILE A 77 1.53 -8.57 3.89
C ILE A 77 1.58 -7.86 5.23
N GLN A 78 2.60 -7.03 5.40
CA GLN A 78 2.87 -6.30 6.63
C GLN A 78 2.70 -4.79 6.40
N LYS A 79 2.44 -4.04 7.48
CA LYS A 79 2.29 -2.59 7.43
C LYS A 79 3.46 -1.90 8.10
N PHE A 80 4.06 -0.92 7.42
CA PHE A 80 5.11 -0.08 7.97
C PHE A 80 5.16 1.28 7.27
N ASN A 81 5.39 2.35 8.03
CA ASN A 81 5.51 3.74 7.54
C ASN A 81 4.37 4.17 6.61
N ASP A 82 3.11 3.93 7.01
CA ASP A 82 1.89 4.16 6.22
C ASP A 82 1.93 3.51 4.82
N ASN A 83 2.67 2.43 4.71
CA ASN A 83 2.79 1.62 3.52
C ASN A 83 2.60 0.15 3.87
N TYR A 84 2.46 -0.67 2.85
CA TYR A 84 2.41 -2.12 2.97
C TYR A 84 3.61 -2.71 2.24
N TYR A 85 4.10 -3.81 2.74
CA TYR A 85 5.20 -4.53 2.13
C TYR A 85 5.04 -6.04 2.32
N LEU A 86 5.71 -6.79 1.48
CA LEU A 86 5.95 -8.22 1.63
C LEU A 86 7.46 -8.49 1.61
N ILE A 87 7.83 -9.68 2.05
CA ILE A 87 9.21 -10.15 2.01
C ILE A 87 9.32 -11.17 0.89
N ALA A 88 10.21 -10.92 -0.06
CA ALA A 88 10.44 -11.82 -1.19
C ALA A 88 11.01 -13.16 -0.74
N ARG A 89 10.59 -14.22 -1.42
CA ARG A 89 11.10 -15.59 -1.26
C ARG A 89 12.08 -15.92 -2.38
N GLU A 90 12.74 -17.03 -2.25
CA GLU A 90 13.60 -17.56 -3.32
C GLU A 90 12.78 -17.80 -4.60
N GLY A 91 13.31 -17.33 -5.74
CA GLY A 91 12.65 -17.44 -7.04
C GLY A 91 11.59 -16.37 -7.34
N ASP A 92 11.32 -15.44 -6.43
CA ASP A 92 10.39 -14.35 -6.68
C ASP A 92 10.92 -13.36 -7.72
N THR A 93 10.00 -12.78 -8.45
CA THR A 93 10.22 -11.71 -9.40
C THR A 93 9.16 -10.63 -9.24
N PHE A 94 9.44 -9.41 -9.68
CA PHE A 94 8.39 -8.38 -9.72
C PHE A 94 7.16 -8.81 -10.52
N LYS A 95 7.33 -9.73 -11.50
CA LYS A 95 6.23 -10.25 -12.31
C LYS A 95 5.34 -11.21 -11.53
N THR A 96 5.93 -12.15 -10.76
CA THR A 96 5.18 -13.10 -9.91
C THR A 96 4.48 -12.36 -8.78
N LEU A 97 5.22 -11.53 -8.03
CA LEU A 97 4.66 -10.72 -6.94
C LEU A 97 3.60 -9.74 -7.45
N GLY A 98 3.81 -9.11 -8.61
CA GLY A 98 2.85 -8.19 -9.20
C GLY A 98 1.51 -8.86 -9.55
N LYS A 99 1.52 -10.12 -9.99
CA LYS A 99 0.31 -10.91 -10.20
C LYS A 99 -0.40 -11.20 -8.87
N GLU A 100 0.36 -11.63 -7.87
CA GLU A 100 -0.16 -11.99 -6.55
C GLU A 100 -0.88 -10.81 -5.89
N VAL A 101 -0.26 -9.62 -5.91
CA VAL A 101 -0.82 -8.41 -5.26
C VAL A 101 -1.66 -7.54 -6.20
N GLU A 102 -1.98 -8.01 -7.39
CA GLU A 102 -2.73 -7.28 -8.43
C GLU A 102 -2.16 -5.87 -8.76
N ILE A 103 -0.85 -5.73 -8.70
CA ILE A 103 -0.15 -4.50 -9.06
C ILE A 103 0.72 -4.77 -10.30
N SER A 104 0.65 -3.88 -11.31
CA SER A 104 1.54 -3.99 -12.46
C SER A 104 3.01 -4.10 -11.99
N TRP A 105 3.72 -5.14 -12.44
CA TRP A 105 5.11 -5.41 -12.07
C TRP A 105 6.08 -4.25 -12.34
N ARG A 106 5.85 -3.50 -13.44
CA ARG A 106 6.61 -2.26 -13.75
C ARG A 106 6.37 -1.18 -12.70
N LYS A 107 5.13 -1.08 -12.20
CA LYS A 107 4.74 -0.14 -11.16
C LYS A 107 5.30 -0.57 -9.80
N LEU A 108 5.30 -1.87 -9.52
CA LEU A 108 5.86 -2.45 -8.31
C LEU A 108 7.38 -2.19 -8.24
N ALA A 109 8.12 -2.46 -9.31
CA ALA A 109 9.56 -2.17 -9.40
C ALA A 109 9.85 -0.67 -9.15
N ARG A 110 9.09 0.22 -9.80
CA ARG A 110 9.21 1.67 -9.61
C ARG A 110 8.92 2.13 -8.18
N TYR A 111 7.99 1.50 -7.47
CA TYR A 111 7.72 1.79 -6.05
C TYR A 111 8.91 1.45 -5.16
N ASN A 112 9.67 0.44 -5.56
CA ASN A 112 10.85 -0.04 -4.87
C ASN A 112 12.16 0.58 -5.40
N GLU A 113 12.06 1.52 -6.35
CA GLU A 113 13.22 2.22 -6.94
C GLU A 113 14.25 1.24 -7.52
N ARG A 114 13.78 0.13 -8.09
CA ARG A 114 14.57 -0.88 -8.81
C ARG A 114 14.17 -0.94 -10.28
N ASP A 115 15.08 -1.40 -11.11
CA ASP A 115 14.74 -1.79 -12.47
C ASP A 115 13.75 -2.96 -12.46
N LYS A 116 12.90 -3.00 -13.45
CA LYS A 116 11.86 -4.03 -13.58
C LYS A 116 12.40 -5.45 -13.76
N HIS A 117 13.63 -5.59 -14.25
CA HIS A 117 14.31 -6.86 -14.46
C HIS A 117 15.27 -7.23 -13.33
N THR A 118 15.35 -6.39 -12.28
CA THR A 118 16.21 -6.70 -11.13
C THR A 118 15.80 -8.04 -10.51
N VAL A 119 16.78 -8.88 -10.28
CA VAL A 119 16.62 -10.13 -9.53
C VAL A 119 16.31 -9.80 -8.07
N LEU A 120 15.29 -10.44 -7.53
CA LEU A 120 14.94 -10.34 -6.12
C LEU A 120 15.61 -11.48 -5.35
N HIS A 121 16.06 -11.17 -4.14
CA HIS A 121 16.66 -12.15 -3.26
C HIS A 121 15.72 -12.45 -2.10
N LYS A 122 15.82 -13.65 -1.55
CA LYS A 122 15.10 -14.03 -0.33
C LYS A 122 15.39 -13.02 0.77
N GLY A 123 14.33 -12.46 1.36
CA GLY A 123 14.44 -11.44 2.41
C GLY A 123 14.32 -10.00 1.92
N ASP A 124 14.30 -9.75 0.60
CA ASP A 124 14.08 -8.41 0.06
C ASP A 124 12.71 -7.87 0.49
N ILE A 125 12.71 -6.66 1.04
CA ILE A 125 11.48 -5.94 1.40
C ILE A 125 10.90 -5.32 0.14
N ILE A 126 9.67 -5.66 -0.22
CA ILE A 126 9.00 -5.17 -1.42
C ILE A 126 7.78 -4.35 -1.05
N TYR A 127 7.90 -3.04 -1.14
CA TYR A 127 6.81 -2.10 -0.87
C TYR A 127 5.77 -2.11 -1.99
N LEU A 128 4.52 -2.12 -1.59
CA LEU A 128 3.37 -2.21 -2.50
C LEU A 128 2.80 -0.84 -2.91
N LYS A 129 3.26 0.22 -2.27
CA LYS A 129 3.00 1.63 -2.64
C LYS A 129 4.33 2.40 -2.66
N LYS A 130 4.31 3.59 -3.27
CA LYS A 130 5.45 4.49 -3.25
C LYS A 130 5.87 4.81 -1.81
N LYS A 131 7.14 4.59 -1.50
CA LYS A 131 7.70 4.87 -0.18
C LYS A 131 7.53 6.33 0.25
N ARG A 132 7.58 6.60 1.53
CA ARG A 132 7.42 7.94 2.11
C ARG A 132 8.68 8.80 1.92
N LYS A 133 8.58 10.06 2.29
CA LYS A 133 9.74 11.00 2.27
C LYS A 133 10.56 10.93 3.54
N LYS A 134 9.98 10.47 4.66
CA LYS A 134 10.57 10.39 5.99
C LYS A 134 10.15 9.08 6.67
N ALA A 135 10.96 8.62 7.62
CA ALA A 135 10.63 7.52 8.51
C ALA A 135 9.48 7.86 9.47
N PRO A 136 8.91 6.88 10.15
CA PRO A 136 7.96 7.11 11.22
C PRO A 136 8.54 8.00 12.32
N LYS A 137 7.69 8.81 12.96
CA LYS A 137 8.10 9.83 13.96
C LYS A 137 8.96 9.28 15.10
N GLN A 138 8.79 8.00 15.44
CA GLN A 138 9.56 7.31 16.48
C GLN A 138 11.07 7.25 16.23
N TYR A 139 11.50 7.38 14.97
CA TYR A 139 12.92 7.36 14.56
C TYR A 139 13.53 8.77 14.49
N LYS A 140 12.75 9.84 14.57
CA LYS A 140 13.18 11.24 14.33
C LYS A 140 14.43 11.68 15.08
N LYS A 141 14.74 11.10 16.24
CA LYS A 141 15.90 11.46 17.08
C LYS A 141 16.88 10.29 17.28
N ARG A 142 16.74 9.24 16.49
CA ARG A 142 17.54 8.01 16.60
C ARG A 142 18.20 7.73 15.26
N PRO A 143 19.36 8.35 14.98
CA PRO A 143 20.04 8.10 13.71
C PRO A 143 20.38 6.62 13.56
N HIS A 144 20.20 6.07 12.37
CA HIS A 144 20.64 4.73 12.04
C HIS A 144 22.17 4.69 11.96
N ILE A 145 22.76 3.71 12.61
CA ILE A 145 24.19 3.42 12.51
C ILE A 145 24.34 2.31 11.47
N VAL A 146 25.07 2.62 10.40
CA VAL A 146 25.27 1.69 9.28
C VAL A 146 25.99 0.43 9.74
N GLN A 147 25.39 -0.72 9.45
CA GLN A 147 25.93 -2.04 9.80
C GLN A 147 26.69 -2.63 8.60
N PRO A 148 27.56 -3.63 8.82
CA PRO A 148 28.21 -4.36 7.74
C PRO A 148 27.20 -4.90 6.72
N GLY A 149 27.48 -4.70 5.43
CA GLY A 149 26.61 -5.15 4.33
C GLY A 149 25.41 -4.24 4.03
N GLU A 150 25.21 -3.17 4.78
CA GLU A 150 24.16 -2.21 4.46
C GLU A 150 24.60 -1.19 3.40
N SER A 151 23.66 -0.77 2.60
CA SER A 151 23.78 0.31 1.62
C SER A 151 22.68 1.35 1.84
N MET A 152 22.82 2.54 1.26
CA MET A 152 21.73 3.54 1.28
C MET A 152 20.41 2.96 0.77
N TYR A 153 20.46 2.02 -0.18
CA TYR A 153 19.29 1.34 -0.68
C TYR A 153 18.66 0.45 0.40
N THR A 154 19.43 -0.43 1.04
CA THR A 154 18.90 -1.35 2.10
C THR A 154 18.37 -0.56 3.29
N ILE A 155 19.03 0.51 3.69
CA ILE A 155 18.55 1.43 4.74
C ILE A 155 17.22 2.07 4.30
N SER A 156 17.12 2.55 3.05
CA SER A 156 15.89 3.14 2.52
C SER A 156 14.71 2.16 2.51
N GLN A 157 14.98 0.87 2.24
CA GLN A 157 13.98 -0.18 2.30
C GLN A 157 13.57 -0.46 3.75
N ARG A 158 14.52 -0.58 4.68
CA ARG A 158 14.26 -0.80 6.10
C ARG A 158 13.30 0.23 6.69
N TYR A 159 13.49 1.51 6.37
CA TYR A 159 12.68 2.61 6.90
C TYR A 159 11.51 3.04 6.03
N GLY A 160 11.30 2.39 4.89
CA GLY A 160 10.22 2.72 3.96
C GLY A 160 10.32 4.13 3.39
N ILE A 161 11.54 4.63 3.18
CA ILE A 161 11.85 5.97 2.68
C ILE A 161 12.31 5.87 1.24
N ARG A 162 11.98 6.85 0.40
CA ARG A 162 12.57 6.94 -0.93
C ARG A 162 14.04 7.32 -0.83
N ILE A 163 14.90 6.58 -1.51
CA ILE A 163 16.36 6.71 -1.43
C ILE A 163 16.84 8.15 -1.66
N LYS A 164 16.27 8.88 -2.64
CA LYS A 164 16.63 10.27 -2.90
C LYS A 164 16.39 11.22 -1.71
N TYR A 165 15.40 10.92 -0.87
CA TYR A 165 15.15 11.72 0.33
C TYR A 165 16.07 11.35 1.47
N LEU A 166 16.51 10.09 1.52
CA LEU A 166 17.52 9.66 2.48
C LEU A 166 18.85 10.39 2.22
N TYR A 167 19.31 10.42 0.96
CA TYR A 167 20.49 11.22 0.58
C TYR A 167 20.30 12.70 0.93
N LYS A 168 19.17 13.30 0.54
CA LYS A 168 18.89 14.72 0.81
C LYS A 168 18.89 15.07 2.30
N MET A 169 18.31 14.22 3.15
CA MET A 169 18.25 14.45 4.60
C MET A 169 19.63 14.41 5.26
N ASN A 170 20.52 13.60 4.71
CA ASN A 170 21.88 13.46 5.20
C ASN A 170 22.88 14.40 4.49
N LYS A 171 22.40 15.23 3.55
CA LYS A 171 23.25 16.13 2.74
C LYS A 171 24.36 15.39 1.99
N LEU A 172 24.05 14.19 1.53
CA LEU A 172 24.98 13.31 0.80
C LEU A 172 24.73 13.39 -0.70
N ASP A 173 25.79 13.23 -1.46
CA ASP A 173 25.68 13.04 -2.92
C ASP A 173 25.03 11.70 -3.24
N PRO A 174 24.23 11.59 -4.31
CA PRO A 174 23.62 10.32 -4.73
C PRO A 174 24.61 9.19 -5.03
N CYS A 175 25.87 9.53 -5.31
CA CYS A 175 26.94 8.55 -5.54
C CYS A 175 27.69 8.14 -4.25
N TYR A 176 27.35 8.76 -3.10
CA TYR A 176 28.00 8.45 -1.83
C TYR A 176 27.73 7.01 -1.41
N GLN A 177 28.80 6.28 -1.10
CA GLN A 177 28.74 4.94 -0.52
C GLN A 177 28.93 5.05 1.01
N VAL A 178 28.00 4.48 1.75
CA VAL A 178 28.06 4.51 3.21
C VAL A 178 29.13 3.54 3.74
N ASN A 179 29.76 3.95 4.84
CA ASN A 179 30.72 3.13 5.57
C ASN A 179 30.07 2.62 6.86
N VAL A 180 30.58 1.48 7.36
CA VAL A 180 30.15 0.94 8.66
C VAL A 180 30.42 1.97 9.74
N GLY A 181 29.45 2.20 10.60
CA GLY A 181 29.51 3.20 11.66
C GLY A 181 29.00 4.61 11.28
N ASP A 182 28.77 4.89 10.00
CA ASP A 182 28.13 6.15 9.59
C ASP A 182 26.77 6.34 10.24
N ARG A 183 26.43 7.57 10.61
CA ARG A 183 25.14 7.92 11.19
C ARG A 183 24.22 8.52 10.13
N GLN A 184 23.13 7.85 9.86
CA GLN A 184 22.15 8.30 8.86
C GLN A 184 20.85 8.77 9.54
N ARG A 185 20.33 9.94 9.14
CA ARG A 185 19.00 10.44 9.54
C ARG A 185 17.94 9.83 8.61
N GLU A 186 16.78 9.47 9.18
CA GLU A 186 15.67 8.87 8.43
C GLU A 186 14.41 9.76 8.34
#